data_a522cd3c8a312a1d8033f131f0ca0b74
#
_entry.id   a522cd3c8a312a1d8033f131f0ca0b74
#
_cell.length_a   1.000
_cell.length_b   1.000
_cell.length_c   1.000
_cell.angle_alpha   90.00
_cell.angle_beta   90.00
_cell.angle_gamma   90.00
#
_symmetry.space_group_name_H-M   'P 1'
#
loop_
_entity.id
_entity.type
_entity.pdbx_description
1 polymer ?
#
loop_
_entity_poly.entity_id
_entity_poly.type
_entity_poly.pdbx_seq_one_letter_code
_entity_poly.pdbx_strand_id
1 'polypeptide(L)'
;MRKIIVILIGVVVMAGIALVVGWPYLRMEFASSAHYTEQDKREYEYYTPELLKEMPRISDNYVFSYSNISGPQAFVYGVQFNGTTDTSKIREYLISKGYEPKSQCQTEAECWHSPHNKDVVSFYGLAALGVVGVEIYRREYAE
;
A
#
# COMPACT_ATOMS: atom_id res chain seq x y z
N MET A 1 8.05 -48.21 16.96
CA MET A 1 8.67 -47.01 17.57
C MET A 1 9.54 -46.22 16.60
N ARG A 2 10.45 -46.85 15.88
CA ARG A 2 11.31 -46.12 14.91
C ARG A 2 10.52 -45.36 13.85
N LYS A 3 9.44 -45.90 13.31
CA LYS A 3 8.61 -45.24 12.28
C LYS A 3 7.92 -44.00 12.82
N ILE A 4 7.45 -44.03 14.07
CA ILE A 4 6.79 -42.90 14.72
C ILE A 4 7.79 -41.75 14.94
N ILE A 5 9.01 -42.10 15.37
CA ILE A 5 10.08 -41.12 15.60
C ILE A 5 10.45 -40.40 14.27
N VAL A 6 10.60 -41.18 13.18
CA VAL A 6 10.92 -40.64 11.86
C VAL A 6 9.80 -39.69 11.37
N ILE A 7 8.54 -40.08 11.57
CA ILE A 7 7.39 -39.25 11.20
C ILE A 7 7.38 -37.96 12.03
N LEU A 8 7.62 -38.03 13.34
CA LEU A 8 7.68 -36.88 14.22
C LEU A 8 8.79 -35.91 13.81
N ILE A 9 9.97 -36.45 13.51
CA ILE A 9 11.09 -35.61 13.04
C ILE A 9 10.72 -34.95 11.72
N GLY A 10 10.09 -35.66 10.79
CA GLY A 10 9.62 -35.11 9.53
C GLY A 10 8.64 -33.96 9.72
N VAL A 11 7.67 -34.13 10.63
CA VAL A 11 6.68 -33.08 10.94
C VAL A 11 7.35 -31.85 11.55
N VAL A 12 8.28 -32.01 12.47
CA VAL A 12 9.01 -30.90 13.11
C VAL A 12 9.84 -30.15 12.07
N VAL A 13 10.52 -30.86 11.16
CA VAL A 13 11.31 -30.23 10.09
C VAL A 13 10.41 -29.44 9.13
N MET A 14 9.28 -30.01 8.73
CA MET A 14 8.32 -29.33 7.86
C MET A 14 7.73 -28.08 8.53
N ALA A 15 7.37 -28.17 9.82
CA ALA A 15 6.89 -27.03 10.58
C ALA A 15 7.94 -25.94 10.69
N GLY A 16 9.20 -26.31 10.92
CA GLY A 16 10.32 -25.35 10.95
C GLY A 16 10.53 -24.64 9.62
N ILE A 17 10.48 -25.34 8.52
CA ILE A 17 10.57 -24.76 7.17
C ILE A 17 9.41 -23.82 6.92
N ALA A 18 8.18 -24.22 7.26
CA ALA A 18 6.99 -23.41 7.10
C ALA A 18 7.09 -22.10 7.90
N LEU A 19 7.60 -22.14 9.13
CA LEU A 19 7.83 -20.95 9.96
C LEU A 19 8.87 -20.01 9.35
N VAL A 20 9.98 -20.54 8.88
CA VAL A 20 11.05 -19.73 8.28
C VAL A 20 10.57 -19.05 7.00
N VAL A 21 9.88 -19.78 6.13
CA VAL A 21 9.37 -19.26 4.85
C VAL A 21 8.20 -18.29 5.07
N GLY A 22 7.29 -18.64 5.99
CA GLY A 22 6.08 -17.86 6.26
C GLY A 22 6.27 -16.68 7.20
N TRP A 23 7.38 -16.63 7.96
CA TRP A 23 7.60 -15.59 8.97
C TRP A 23 7.57 -14.16 8.41
N PRO A 24 8.23 -13.86 7.27
CA PRO A 24 8.14 -12.52 6.69
C PRO A 24 6.71 -12.10 6.36
N TYR A 25 5.88 -13.02 5.87
CA TYR A 25 4.48 -12.75 5.57
C TYR A 25 3.64 -12.52 6.83
N LEU A 26 3.89 -13.29 7.90
CA LEU A 26 3.26 -13.05 9.19
C LEU A 26 3.62 -11.68 9.75
N ARG A 27 4.87 -11.28 9.64
CA ARG A 27 5.32 -9.96 10.08
C ARG A 27 4.63 -8.84 9.30
N MET A 28 4.44 -9.00 8.00
CA MET A 28 3.73 -8.04 7.16
C MET A 28 2.24 -7.95 7.54
N GLU A 29 1.60 -9.08 7.83
CA GLU A 29 0.19 -9.13 8.23
C GLU A 29 -0.06 -8.36 9.53
N PHE A 30 0.84 -8.46 10.49
CA PHE A 30 0.72 -7.80 11.80
C PHE A 30 1.45 -6.46 11.88
N ALA A 31 2.07 -6.00 10.81
CA ALA A 31 2.74 -4.70 10.80
C ALA A 31 1.73 -3.57 10.83
N SER A 32 1.97 -2.56 11.66
CA SER A 32 1.15 -1.36 11.73
C SER A 32 1.50 -0.35 10.63
N SER A 33 2.71 -0.40 10.11
CA SER A 33 3.17 0.46 9.02
C SER A 33 4.36 -0.15 8.30
N ALA A 34 4.59 0.28 7.08
CA ALA A 34 5.75 -0.13 6.29
C ALA A 34 6.13 0.98 5.29
N HIS A 35 7.43 1.08 5.02
CA HIS A 35 7.98 1.93 3.97
C HIS A 35 8.88 1.05 3.10
N TYR A 36 8.72 1.12 1.79
CA TYR A 36 9.41 0.22 0.87
C TYR A 36 9.49 0.83 -0.53
N THR A 37 10.31 0.23 -1.37
CA THR A 37 10.45 0.60 -2.78
C THR A 37 10.07 -0.58 -3.68
N GLU A 38 10.07 -0.38 -4.98
CA GLU A 38 9.83 -1.47 -5.95
C GLU A 38 10.89 -2.58 -5.89
N GLN A 39 12.10 -2.25 -5.40
CA GLN A 39 13.17 -3.23 -5.22
C GLN A 39 12.89 -4.17 -4.05
N ASP A 40 12.09 -3.74 -3.10
CA ASP A 40 11.59 -4.57 -2.00
C ASP A 40 10.40 -5.40 -2.48
N LYS A 41 10.66 -6.37 -3.34
CA LYS A 41 9.62 -7.07 -4.12
C LYS A 41 8.53 -7.70 -3.27
N ARG A 42 8.89 -8.26 -2.12
CA ARG A 42 7.93 -8.92 -1.21
C ARG A 42 6.93 -7.91 -0.67
N GLU A 43 7.42 -6.82 -0.09
CA GLU A 43 6.61 -5.75 0.47
C GLU A 43 5.79 -5.05 -0.62
N TYR A 44 6.41 -4.79 -1.74
CA TYR A 44 5.76 -4.15 -2.89
C TYR A 44 4.56 -4.98 -3.38
N GLU A 45 4.73 -6.28 -3.57
CA GLU A 45 3.64 -7.18 -4.02
C GLU A 45 2.56 -7.35 -2.96
N TYR A 46 2.94 -7.39 -1.68
CA TYR A 46 2.01 -7.63 -0.58
C TYR A 46 1.14 -6.40 -0.28
N TYR A 47 1.75 -5.21 -0.17
CA TYR A 47 1.05 -4.01 0.29
C TYR A 47 0.48 -3.14 -0.81
N THR A 48 1.08 -3.11 -2.00
CA THR A 48 0.74 -2.10 -3.01
C THR A 48 -0.55 -2.45 -3.76
N PRO A 49 -1.59 -1.59 -3.70
CA PRO A 49 -2.78 -1.79 -4.52
C PRO A 49 -2.48 -1.62 -6.01
N GLU A 50 -3.29 -2.25 -6.86
CA GLU A 50 -3.15 -2.17 -8.32
C GLU A 50 -3.13 -0.73 -8.83
N LEU A 51 -3.96 0.14 -8.23
CA LEU A 51 -4.00 1.56 -8.62
C LEU A 51 -2.62 2.22 -8.51
N LEU A 52 -1.88 1.94 -7.43
CA LEU A 52 -0.53 2.48 -7.24
C LEU A 52 0.51 1.76 -8.08
N LYS A 53 0.35 0.45 -8.33
CA LYS A 53 1.26 -0.31 -9.19
C LYS A 53 1.25 0.22 -10.63
N GLU A 54 0.07 0.54 -11.15
CA GLU A 54 -0.12 1.01 -12.51
C GLU A 54 0.00 2.53 -12.66
N MET A 55 0.12 3.27 -11.56
CA MET A 55 0.20 4.73 -11.56
C MET A 55 1.46 5.21 -12.29
N PRO A 56 1.36 6.28 -13.15
CA PRO A 56 2.54 6.82 -13.82
C PRO A 56 3.59 7.29 -12.80
N ARG A 57 4.83 6.97 -13.09
CA ARG A 57 5.97 7.40 -12.26
C ARG A 57 6.35 8.81 -12.70
N ILE A 58 5.91 9.81 -11.97
CA ILE A 58 6.14 11.22 -12.30
C ILE A 58 7.52 11.72 -11.90
N SER A 59 8.28 10.88 -11.20
CA SER A 59 9.68 11.16 -10.86
C SER A 59 10.45 9.85 -10.75
N ASP A 60 11.78 9.91 -10.83
CA ASP A 60 12.65 8.74 -10.69
C ASP A 60 12.92 8.36 -9.24
N ASN A 61 12.57 9.24 -8.31
CA ASN A 61 12.79 9.03 -6.88
C ASN A 61 11.44 8.99 -6.16
N TYR A 62 11.01 7.80 -5.75
CA TYR A 62 9.75 7.62 -5.06
C TYR A 62 9.82 6.46 -4.06
N VAL A 63 8.98 6.53 -3.04
CA VAL A 63 8.87 5.53 -1.98
C VAL A 63 7.40 5.23 -1.71
N PHE A 64 7.09 3.96 -1.48
CA PHE A 64 5.76 3.50 -1.10
C PHE A 64 5.61 3.43 0.41
N SER A 65 4.38 3.55 0.89
CA SER A 65 4.07 3.43 2.31
C SER A 65 2.76 2.69 2.53
N TYR A 66 2.66 2.07 3.70
CA TYR A 66 1.47 1.40 4.18
C TYR A 66 1.28 1.74 5.65
N SER A 67 0.04 1.99 6.05
CA SER A 67 -0.32 2.21 7.46
C SER A 67 -1.66 1.55 7.77
N ASN A 68 -1.71 0.86 8.89
CA ASN A 68 -2.94 0.31 9.45
C ASN A 68 -3.35 1.19 10.63
N ILE A 69 -4.47 1.89 10.48
CA ILE A 69 -4.97 2.82 11.50
C ILE A 69 -6.07 2.12 12.28
N SER A 70 -5.80 1.78 13.54
CA SER A 70 -6.69 0.97 14.37
C SER A 70 -7.94 1.69 14.86
N GLY A 71 -7.87 3.02 15.08
CA GLY A 71 -9.02 3.80 15.54
C GLY A 71 -10.20 3.75 14.58
N PRO A 72 -10.07 4.31 13.37
CA PRO A 72 -11.13 4.23 12.35
C PRO A 72 -11.18 2.88 11.61
N GLN A 73 -10.30 1.94 11.93
CA GLN A 73 -10.14 0.65 11.24
C GLN A 73 -9.97 0.83 9.73
N ALA A 74 -8.92 1.55 9.36
CA ALA A 74 -8.63 1.91 7.99
C ALA A 74 -7.21 1.54 7.59
N PHE A 75 -7.03 1.31 6.31
CA PHE A 75 -5.72 1.11 5.70
C PHE A 75 -5.40 2.32 4.83
N VAL A 76 -4.17 2.84 4.93
CA VAL A 76 -3.68 3.91 4.09
C VAL A 76 -2.50 3.38 3.28
N TYR A 77 -2.62 3.43 1.97
CA TYR A 77 -1.58 3.05 1.03
C TYR A 77 -1.10 4.31 0.32
N GLY A 78 0.20 4.51 0.23
CA GLY A 78 0.71 5.74 -0.33
C GLY A 78 1.93 5.56 -1.20
N VAL A 79 2.20 6.58 -2.00
CA VAL A 79 3.46 6.76 -2.72
C VAL A 79 3.84 8.23 -2.66
N GLN A 80 5.11 8.51 -2.41
CA GLN A 80 5.65 9.85 -2.42
C GLN A 80 6.69 9.98 -3.53
N PHE A 81 6.46 10.93 -4.43
CA PHE A 81 7.39 11.27 -5.51
C PHE A 81 8.21 12.49 -5.09
N ASN A 82 9.52 12.38 -5.17
CA ASN A 82 10.43 13.46 -4.82
C ASN A 82 10.97 14.12 -6.10
N GLY A 83 11.24 15.43 -6.02
CA GLY A 83 11.79 16.18 -7.15
C GLY A 83 10.76 16.67 -8.15
N THR A 84 9.48 16.68 -7.79
CA THR A 84 8.40 17.21 -8.60
C THR A 84 7.27 17.73 -7.71
N THR A 85 6.48 18.66 -8.24
CA THR A 85 5.25 19.15 -7.60
C THR A 85 4.07 19.11 -8.56
N ASP A 86 4.26 18.57 -9.77
CA ASP A 86 3.23 18.52 -10.81
C ASP A 86 2.33 17.30 -10.61
N THR A 87 1.05 17.54 -10.32
CA THR A 87 0.03 16.52 -10.08
C THR A 87 -0.84 16.24 -11.30
N SER A 88 -0.59 16.88 -12.44
CA SER A 88 -1.46 16.77 -13.62
C SER A 88 -1.58 15.35 -14.14
N LYS A 89 -0.48 14.60 -14.20
CA LYS A 89 -0.48 13.19 -14.65
C LYS A 89 -1.23 12.27 -13.70
N ILE A 90 -1.18 12.54 -12.40
CA ILE A 90 -1.94 11.78 -11.39
C ILE A 90 -3.44 12.00 -11.63
N ARG A 91 -3.84 13.25 -11.83
CA ARG A 91 -5.24 13.60 -12.10
C ARG A 91 -5.74 12.94 -13.39
N GLU A 92 -4.99 13.02 -14.46
CA GLU A 92 -5.32 12.35 -15.73
C GLU A 92 -5.47 10.83 -15.56
N TYR A 93 -4.55 10.23 -14.81
CA TYR A 93 -4.58 8.80 -14.52
C TYR A 93 -5.85 8.41 -13.77
N LEU A 94 -6.23 9.15 -12.73
CA LEU A 94 -7.46 8.89 -11.97
C LEU A 94 -8.71 9.03 -12.84
N ILE A 95 -8.76 10.03 -13.70
CA ILE A 95 -9.84 10.21 -14.67
C ILE A 95 -9.93 8.98 -15.59
N SER A 96 -8.79 8.49 -16.10
CA SER A 96 -8.75 7.31 -16.97
C SER A 96 -9.25 6.04 -16.29
N LYS A 97 -9.14 5.96 -14.97
CA LYS A 97 -9.64 4.84 -14.16
C LYS A 97 -11.08 5.02 -13.70
N GLY A 98 -11.74 6.09 -14.11
CA GLY A 98 -13.14 6.36 -13.78
C GLY A 98 -13.36 7.00 -12.41
N TYR A 99 -12.30 7.46 -11.74
CA TYR A 99 -12.42 8.16 -10.47
C TYR A 99 -13.01 9.54 -10.67
N GLU A 100 -13.75 10.01 -9.66
CA GLU A 100 -14.40 11.32 -9.67
C GLU A 100 -13.92 12.18 -8.50
N PRO A 101 -13.70 13.50 -8.72
CA PRO A 101 -13.28 14.38 -7.64
C PRO A 101 -14.39 14.57 -6.61
N LYS A 102 -14.00 14.64 -5.34
CA LYS A 102 -14.91 14.99 -4.23
C LYS A 102 -14.86 16.48 -3.98
N SER A 103 -16.04 17.08 -3.76
CA SER A 103 -16.17 18.51 -3.50
C SER A 103 -15.64 18.91 -2.11
N GLN A 104 -15.60 17.98 -1.17
CA GLN A 104 -15.11 18.25 0.19
C GLN A 104 -14.00 17.27 0.57
N CYS A 105 -12.88 17.82 0.95
CA CYS A 105 -11.73 17.10 1.46
C CYS A 105 -11.33 17.71 2.79
N GLN A 106 -10.99 16.88 3.77
CA GLN A 106 -10.65 17.34 5.12
C GLN A 106 -9.26 18.00 5.21
N THR A 107 -8.52 17.98 4.13
CA THR A 107 -7.16 18.51 4.05
C THR A 107 -7.04 19.42 2.82
N GLU A 108 -5.91 20.10 2.70
CA GLU A 108 -5.59 20.91 1.51
C GLU A 108 -5.32 20.07 0.25
N ALA A 109 -5.41 18.75 0.36
CA ALA A 109 -5.22 17.83 -0.74
C ALA A 109 -6.46 17.74 -1.64
N GLU A 110 -6.30 17.35 -2.89
CA GLU A 110 -7.40 16.95 -3.74
C GLU A 110 -7.81 15.52 -3.39
N CYS A 111 -9.13 15.28 -3.25
CA CYS A 111 -9.69 13.98 -2.93
C CYS A 111 -10.57 13.48 -4.07
N TRP A 112 -10.43 12.20 -4.39
CA TRP A 112 -11.16 11.53 -5.46
C TRP A 112 -11.76 10.24 -4.93
N HIS A 113 -12.93 9.84 -5.41
CA HIS A 113 -13.56 8.59 -4.99
C HIS A 113 -13.62 7.58 -6.13
N SER A 114 -13.53 6.30 -5.75
CA SER A 114 -13.57 5.18 -6.67
C SER A 114 -14.99 4.98 -7.22
N PRO A 115 -15.15 4.61 -8.52
CA PRO A 115 -16.45 4.23 -9.09
C PRO A 115 -16.93 2.85 -8.64
N HIS A 116 -16.04 2.01 -8.08
CA HIS A 116 -16.32 0.60 -7.81
C HIS A 116 -16.35 0.23 -6.34
N ASN A 117 -15.81 1.09 -5.46
CA ASN A 117 -15.70 0.81 -4.03
C ASN A 117 -15.70 2.12 -3.24
N LYS A 118 -15.49 2.04 -1.92
CA LYS A 118 -15.48 3.22 -1.05
C LYS A 118 -14.08 3.80 -0.83
N ASP A 119 -13.09 3.40 -1.62
CA ASP A 119 -11.75 3.96 -1.53
C ASP A 119 -11.76 5.44 -1.88
N VAL A 120 -11.00 6.21 -1.11
CA VAL A 120 -10.76 7.64 -1.36
C VAL A 120 -9.28 7.82 -1.67
N VAL A 121 -9.01 8.42 -2.81
CA VAL A 121 -7.64 8.76 -3.21
C VAL A 121 -7.43 10.24 -2.97
N SER A 122 -6.41 10.59 -2.22
CA SER A 122 -6.00 11.98 -2.02
C SER A 122 -4.58 12.19 -2.52
N PHE A 123 -4.32 13.35 -3.10
CA PHE A 123 -2.97 13.71 -3.52
C PHE A 123 -2.73 15.20 -3.34
N TYR A 124 -1.46 15.55 -3.15
CA TYR A 124 -1.03 16.90 -2.88
C TYR A 124 0.39 17.12 -3.42
N GLY A 125 0.68 18.37 -3.78
CA GLY A 125 2.03 18.81 -4.11
C GLY A 125 2.50 19.81 -3.06
N LEU A 126 3.69 19.60 -2.50
CA LEU A 126 4.32 20.49 -1.53
C LEU A 126 5.51 21.20 -2.18
N ALA A 127 5.29 22.42 -2.66
CA ALA A 127 6.31 23.19 -3.38
C ALA A 127 7.56 23.42 -2.53
N ALA A 128 7.40 23.67 -1.23
CA ALA A 128 8.52 23.90 -0.32
C ALA A 128 9.46 22.69 -0.19
N LEU A 129 8.94 21.48 -0.34
CA LEU A 129 9.70 20.24 -0.24
C LEU A 129 9.99 19.59 -1.60
N GLY A 130 9.36 20.08 -2.68
CA GLY A 130 9.50 19.47 -4.00
C GLY A 130 9.00 18.04 -4.07
N VAL A 131 7.85 17.75 -3.45
CA VAL A 131 7.28 16.40 -3.38
C VAL A 131 5.81 16.39 -3.79
N VAL A 132 5.37 15.24 -4.33
CA VAL A 132 3.96 14.90 -4.55
C VAL A 132 3.66 13.64 -3.76
N GLY A 133 2.64 13.70 -2.91
CA GLY A 133 2.15 12.55 -2.16
C GLY A 133 0.80 12.09 -2.69
N VAL A 134 0.61 10.78 -2.81
CA VAL A 134 -0.65 10.15 -3.19
C VAL A 134 -1.00 9.11 -2.15
N GLU A 135 -2.22 9.13 -1.64
CA GLU A 135 -2.67 8.21 -0.60
C GLU A 135 -4.03 7.63 -0.97
N ILE A 136 -4.19 6.32 -0.75
CA ILE A 136 -5.47 5.63 -0.85
C ILE A 136 -5.93 5.31 0.57
N TYR A 137 -7.09 5.84 0.94
CA TYR A 137 -7.74 5.56 2.21
C TYR A 137 -8.81 4.50 2.00
N ARG A 138 -8.65 3.35 2.66
CA ARG A 138 -9.56 2.20 2.54
C ARG A 138 -10.05 1.78 3.91
N ARG A 139 -11.36 1.79 4.10
CA ARG A 139 -11.98 1.28 5.32
C ARG A 139 -12.19 -0.21 5.22
N GLU A 140 -11.82 -0.93 6.28
CA GLU A 140 -11.99 -2.38 6.36
C GLU A 140 -13.48 -2.75 6.42
N TYR A 141 -14.26 -1.94 7.14
CA TYR A 141 -15.70 -2.12 7.27
C TYR A 141 -16.41 -0.88 6.75
N ALA A 142 -16.79 -0.94 5.49
CA ALA A 142 -17.55 0.15 4.87
C ALA A 142 -19.04 -0.16 5.00
N GLU A 143 -19.73 0.58 5.85
CA GLU A 143 -21.19 0.59 5.87
C GLU A 143 -21.77 1.49 4.77
#